data_9c25d7290c721ed3c9895bee3570ec20
#
_entry.id   9c25d7290c721ed3c9895bee3570ec20
#
_cell.length_a   1.000
_cell.length_b   1.000
_cell.length_c   1.000
_cell.angle_alpha   90.00
_cell.angle_beta   90.00
_cell.angle_gamma   90.00
#
_symmetry.space_group_name_H-M   'P 1'
#
loop_
_entity.id
_entity.type
_entity.pdbx_description
1 polymer ?
#
loop_
_entity_poly.entity_id
_entity_poly.type
_entity_poly.pdbx_seq_one_letter_code
_entity_poly.pdbx_strand_id
1 'polypeptide(L)'
;HSTSRRQRQMCIRDSIYRIMQLGADGVQMGTRFVTTEECDADPAFKQTYLDAKPQDIEIIKSPVGMPGRAIHSSFLDRVKEGLKRPKNCPFDCIKTCDVTHSPYCIMLALYNAFKGKLQNGYAFCGANAWRAEKIQSVRDLMAALRDEYDNFSLKEKLFGAR
;
A
#
# COMPACT_ATOMS: atom_id res chain seq x y z
N HIS A 1 5.09 12.18 -26.36
CA HIS A 1 5.12 12.27 -24.88
C HIS A 1 4.11 11.27 -24.32
N SER A 2 4.57 10.09 -23.94
CA SER A 2 3.75 9.07 -23.29
C SER A 2 3.49 9.51 -21.85
N THR A 3 2.29 9.99 -21.58
CA THR A 3 1.78 10.13 -20.22
C THR A 3 1.34 8.76 -19.73
N SER A 4 2.28 7.95 -19.26
CA SER A 4 1.99 6.72 -18.57
C SER A 4 1.20 7.03 -17.29
N ARG A 5 -0.11 6.92 -17.34
CA ARG A 5 -0.94 6.91 -16.13
C ARG A 5 -0.63 5.64 -15.36
N ARG A 6 0.24 5.76 -14.38
CA ARG A 6 0.51 4.68 -13.43
C ARG A 6 -0.75 4.40 -12.62
N GLN A 7 -1.58 3.49 -13.08
CA GLN A 7 -2.61 2.91 -12.25
C GLN A 7 -1.93 1.99 -11.24
N ARG A 8 -1.85 2.44 -9.99
CA ARG A 8 -1.38 1.61 -8.88
C ARG A 8 -2.52 0.68 -8.47
N GLN A 9 -2.68 -0.40 -9.19
CA GLN A 9 -3.58 -1.49 -8.79
C GLN A 9 -2.75 -2.54 -8.06
N MET A 10 -3.26 -3.00 -6.92
CA MET A 10 -2.73 -4.20 -6.29
C MET A 10 -3.03 -5.37 -7.22
N CYS A 11 -1.99 -6.06 -7.67
CA CYS A 11 -2.14 -7.19 -8.59
C CYS A 11 -2.93 -8.32 -7.93
N ILE A 12 -4.10 -8.57 -8.47
CA ILE A 12 -4.95 -9.71 -8.18
C ILE A 12 -4.70 -10.70 -9.31
N ARG A 13 -4.79 -11.96 -9.02
CA ARG A 13 -4.58 -13.18 -9.83
C ARG A 13 -4.39 -13.05 -11.35
N ASP A 14 -5.02 -12.06 -12.00
CA ASP A 14 -4.96 -11.81 -13.46
C ASP A 14 -4.24 -10.50 -13.84
N SER A 15 -3.89 -9.69 -12.85
CA SER A 15 -3.48 -8.31 -13.11
C SER A 15 -2.09 -8.18 -13.73
N ILE A 16 -1.13 -9.04 -13.38
CA ILE A 16 0.22 -8.99 -13.96
C ILE A 16 0.12 -9.28 -15.45
N TYR A 17 -0.51 -10.39 -15.80
CA TYR A 17 -0.66 -10.82 -17.18
C TYR A 17 -1.36 -9.73 -18.02
N ARG A 18 -2.52 -9.24 -17.56
CA ARG A 18 -3.27 -8.18 -18.26
C ARG A 18 -2.49 -6.89 -18.44
N ILE A 19 -1.76 -6.44 -17.42
CA ILE A 19 -0.95 -5.22 -17.51
C ILE A 19 0.19 -5.40 -18.52
N MET A 20 0.82 -6.56 -18.55
CA MET A 20 1.85 -6.88 -19.53
C MET A 20 1.27 -6.92 -20.96
N GLN A 21 0.06 -7.45 -21.16
CA GLN A 21 -0.64 -7.43 -22.44
C GLN A 21 -0.99 -6.01 -22.92
N LEU A 22 -1.17 -5.06 -22.00
CA LEU A 22 -1.38 -3.65 -22.33
C LEU A 22 -0.08 -2.91 -22.70
N GLY A 23 1.04 -3.65 -22.84
CA GLY A 23 2.33 -3.09 -23.25
C GLY A 23 3.17 -2.54 -22.10
N ALA A 24 2.92 -2.93 -20.87
CA ALA A 24 3.81 -2.59 -19.76
C ALA A 24 5.05 -3.48 -19.76
N ASP A 25 6.23 -2.90 -19.48
CA ASP A 25 7.49 -3.64 -19.35
C ASP A 25 7.60 -4.40 -18.02
N GLY A 26 6.75 -4.09 -17.05
CA GLY A 26 6.74 -4.73 -15.75
C GLY A 26 5.68 -4.16 -14.81
N VAL A 27 5.58 -4.74 -13.62
CA VAL A 27 4.66 -4.32 -12.56
C VAL A 27 5.40 -4.03 -11.27
N GLN A 28 4.94 -3.02 -10.53
CA GLN A 28 5.46 -2.69 -9.21
C GLN A 28 4.45 -3.05 -8.13
N MET A 29 4.89 -3.84 -7.15
CA MET A 29 4.08 -4.24 -6.01
C MET A 29 4.72 -3.80 -4.71
N GLY A 30 3.92 -3.31 -3.75
CA GLY A 30 4.36 -3.03 -2.39
C GLY A 30 3.53 -3.80 -1.37
N THR A 31 2.20 -3.62 -1.41
CA THR A 31 1.28 -4.12 -0.38
C THR A 31 1.35 -5.63 -0.17
N ARG A 32 1.52 -6.44 -1.22
CA ARG A 32 1.66 -7.90 -1.08
C ARG A 32 2.94 -8.32 -0.35
N PHE A 33 3.99 -7.51 -0.41
CA PHE A 33 5.26 -7.79 0.27
C PHE A 33 5.26 -7.34 1.74
N VAL A 34 4.29 -6.52 2.17
CA VAL A 34 4.14 -6.15 3.58
C VAL A 34 3.75 -7.37 4.43
N THR A 35 2.89 -8.24 3.90
CA THR A 35 2.44 -9.46 4.60
C THR A 35 3.37 -10.65 4.34
N THR A 36 4.68 -10.40 4.37
CA THR A 36 5.69 -11.46 4.27
C THR A 36 6.47 -11.62 5.56
N GLU A 37 7.06 -12.81 5.75
CA GLU A 37 7.91 -13.11 6.89
C GLU A 37 9.14 -12.21 6.91
N GLU A 38 9.73 -11.95 5.73
CA GLU A 38 10.95 -11.17 5.55
C GLU A 38 10.72 -9.65 5.67
N CYS A 39 9.48 -9.17 5.68
CA CYS A 39 9.19 -7.78 6.00
C CYS A 39 9.56 -7.51 7.47
N ASP A 40 10.43 -6.54 7.70
CA ASP A 40 10.99 -6.19 9.01
C ASP A 40 10.07 -5.28 9.86
N ALA A 41 8.86 -4.99 9.37
CA ALA A 41 7.86 -4.26 10.13
C ALA A 41 7.32 -5.08 11.30
N ASP A 42 6.90 -4.38 12.35
CA ASP A 42 6.28 -4.99 13.53
C ASP A 42 5.11 -5.91 13.16
N PRO A 43 4.93 -7.06 13.83
CA PRO A 43 3.80 -7.95 13.58
C PRO A 43 2.43 -7.27 13.62
N ALA A 44 2.20 -6.31 14.52
CA ALA A 44 0.96 -5.55 14.58
C ALA A 44 0.71 -4.73 13.31
N PHE A 45 1.78 -4.20 12.68
CA PHE A 45 1.66 -3.52 11.39
C PHE A 45 1.22 -4.48 10.28
N LYS A 46 1.81 -5.67 10.20
CA LYS A 46 1.41 -6.71 9.23
C LYS A 46 -0.03 -7.16 9.46
N GLN A 47 -0.42 -7.33 10.73
CA GLN A 47 -1.77 -7.74 11.12
C GLN A 47 -2.83 -6.75 10.63
N THR A 48 -2.53 -5.45 10.61
CA THR A 48 -3.44 -4.43 10.08
C THR A 48 -3.88 -4.71 8.64
N TYR A 49 -3.02 -5.30 7.83
CA TYR A 49 -3.37 -5.66 6.45
C TYR A 49 -4.24 -6.91 6.37
N LEU A 50 -4.04 -7.86 7.29
CA LEU A 50 -4.85 -9.09 7.34
C LEU A 50 -6.26 -8.82 7.87
N ASP A 51 -6.39 -7.88 8.79
CA ASP A 51 -7.68 -7.51 9.40
C ASP A 51 -8.48 -6.53 8.53
N ALA A 52 -7.82 -5.89 7.54
CA ALA A 52 -8.43 -4.87 6.70
C ALA A 52 -9.61 -5.43 5.87
N LYS A 53 -10.71 -4.69 5.84
CA LYS A 53 -11.87 -4.94 5.01
C LYS A 53 -11.96 -3.93 3.87
N PRO A 54 -12.77 -4.19 2.82
CA PRO A 54 -12.93 -3.25 1.70
C PRO A 54 -13.28 -1.82 2.12
N GLN A 55 -14.14 -1.67 3.13
CA GLN A 55 -14.58 -0.39 3.66
C GLN A 55 -13.52 0.35 4.47
N ASP A 56 -12.48 -0.33 4.93
CA ASP A 56 -11.39 0.27 5.71
C ASP A 56 -10.35 0.96 4.82
N ILE A 57 -10.47 0.81 3.50
CA ILE A 57 -9.55 1.40 2.54
C ILE A 57 -10.05 2.79 2.13
N GLU A 58 -9.38 3.83 2.62
CA GLU A 58 -9.76 5.21 2.38
C GLU A 58 -8.67 6.02 1.66
N ILE A 59 -9.10 7.09 0.98
CA ILE A 59 -8.18 8.07 0.39
C ILE A 59 -8.01 9.21 1.40
N ILE A 60 -6.77 9.46 1.78
CA ILE A 60 -6.41 10.50 2.75
C ILE A 60 -5.67 11.66 2.08
N LYS A 61 -5.82 12.85 2.63
CA LYS A 61 -4.94 13.98 2.31
C LYS A 61 -3.60 13.76 3.00
N SER A 62 -2.57 13.58 2.19
CA SER A 62 -1.21 13.51 2.71
C SER A 62 -0.67 14.91 2.98
N PRO A 63 0.11 15.12 4.07
CA PRO A 63 0.77 16.42 4.35
C PRO A 63 1.76 16.84 3.27
N VAL A 64 2.16 15.95 2.37
CA VAL A 64 3.09 16.22 1.26
C VAL A 64 2.39 16.56 -0.07
N GLY A 65 1.10 16.90 -0.03
CA GLY A 65 0.37 17.46 -1.16
C GLY A 65 -0.24 16.44 -2.14
N MET A 66 0.09 15.15 -2.05
CA MET A 66 -0.51 14.11 -2.89
C MET A 66 -1.50 13.26 -2.10
N PRO A 67 -2.68 12.92 -2.67
CA PRO A 67 -3.59 11.99 -2.00
C PRO A 67 -2.92 10.62 -1.86
N GLY A 68 -3.09 10.00 -0.70
CA GLY A 68 -2.63 8.64 -0.41
C GLY A 68 -3.79 7.71 -0.14
N ARG A 69 -3.61 6.41 -0.35
CA ARG A 69 -4.57 5.41 0.07
C ARG A 69 -4.03 4.70 1.30
N ALA A 70 -4.85 4.63 2.34
CA ALA A 70 -4.45 4.07 3.63
C ALA A 70 -5.54 3.14 4.18
N ILE A 71 -5.12 2.27 5.09
CA ILE A 71 -6.04 1.50 5.92
C ILE A 71 -6.51 2.43 7.04
N HIS A 72 -7.82 2.48 7.27
CA HIS A 72 -8.45 3.25 8.33
C HIS A 72 -7.79 2.98 9.70
N SER A 73 -7.62 4.02 10.51
CA SER A 73 -7.05 3.90 11.84
C SER A 73 -7.55 5.02 12.76
N SER A 74 -7.55 4.78 14.06
CA SER A 74 -7.89 5.79 15.06
C SER A 74 -7.00 7.02 15.01
N PHE A 75 -5.77 6.89 14.48
CA PHE A 75 -4.90 8.02 14.21
C PHE A 75 -5.49 8.94 13.14
N LEU A 76 -5.97 8.38 12.04
CA LEU A 76 -6.57 9.16 10.95
C LEU A 76 -7.85 9.86 11.39
N ASP A 77 -8.65 9.25 12.27
CA ASP A 77 -9.84 9.90 12.83
C ASP A 77 -9.46 11.14 13.64
N ARG A 78 -8.49 11.02 14.54
CA ARG A 78 -7.98 12.16 15.29
C ARG A 78 -7.38 13.26 14.40
N VAL A 79 -6.76 12.87 13.28
CA VAL A 79 -6.28 13.85 12.28
C VAL A 79 -7.45 14.60 11.65
N LYS A 80 -8.54 13.91 11.30
CA LYS A 80 -9.77 14.51 10.77
C LYS A 80 -10.39 15.49 11.78
N GLU A 81 -10.33 15.15 13.06
CA GLU A 81 -10.77 15.99 14.18
C GLU A 81 -9.81 17.16 14.50
N GLY A 82 -8.66 17.24 13.83
CA GLY A 82 -7.68 18.31 14.01
C GLY A 82 -6.81 18.21 15.27
N LEU A 83 -6.79 17.06 15.95
CA LEU A 83 -6.07 16.85 17.22
C LEU A 83 -4.56 16.63 17.07
N LYS A 84 -4.05 16.41 15.87
CA LYS A 84 -2.63 16.12 15.62
C LYS A 84 -2.02 17.17 14.70
N ARG A 85 -1.14 17.97 15.24
CA ARG A 85 -0.25 18.85 14.49
C ARG A 85 1.17 18.70 15.02
N PRO A 86 2.19 18.59 14.18
CA PRO A 86 3.56 18.68 14.66
C PRO A 86 3.80 20.07 15.19
N LYS A 87 4.38 20.20 16.38
CA LYS A 87 4.83 21.51 16.92
C LYS A 87 6.12 21.95 16.24
N ASN A 88 7.02 21.00 16.02
CA ASN A 88 8.34 21.21 15.40
C ASN A 88 8.63 20.02 14.47
N CYS A 89 9.44 20.23 13.42
CA CYS A 89 9.93 19.16 12.57
C CYS A 89 11.31 18.70 13.05
N PRO A 90 11.47 17.47 13.54
CA PRO A 90 12.77 16.96 13.95
C PRO A 90 13.59 16.38 12.80
N PHE A 91 13.00 16.23 11.58
CA PHE A 91 13.60 15.45 10.50
C PHE A 91 14.10 16.29 9.32
N ASP A 92 13.52 17.46 9.09
CA ASP A 92 13.79 18.31 7.93
C ASP A 92 13.90 17.49 6.60
N CYS A 93 12.97 16.55 6.42
CA CYS A 93 13.09 15.45 5.46
C CYS A 93 12.50 15.77 4.08
N ILE A 94 11.53 16.67 3.98
CA ILE A 94 10.83 16.99 2.75
C ILE A 94 10.78 18.50 2.54
N LYS A 95 11.46 18.98 1.51
CA LYS A 95 11.61 20.41 1.19
C LYS A 95 10.26 21.15 1.01
N THR A 96 9.24 20.46 0.53
CA THR A 96 7.90 21.02 0.30
C THR A 96 6.95 20.86 1.49
N CYS A 97 7.42 20.33 2.61
CA CYS A 97 6.60 20.15 3.80
C CYS A 97 6.44 21.48 4.53
N ASP A 98 5.20 21.92 4.65
CA ASP A 98 4.87 23.06 5.51
C ASP A 98 4.49 22.57 6.91
N VAL A 99 5.44 22.64 7.82
CA VAL A 99 5.28 22.14 9.20
C VAL A 99 4.17 22.90 9.94
N THR A 100 3.95 24.16 9.63
CA THR A 100 2.97 25.01 10.34
C THR A 100 1.53 24.69 9.97
N HIS A 101 1.30 24.27 8.72
CA HIS A 101 -0.03 23.96 8.20
C HIS A 101 -0.28 22.45 8.02
N SER A 102 0.76 21.62 8.14
CA SER A 102 0.61 20.16 8.04
C SER A 102 -0.25 19.59 9.17
N PRO A 103 -1.22 18.73 8.87
CA PRO A 103 -2.05 18.10 9.89
C PRO A 103 -1.25 17.15 10.79
N TYR A 104 -0.18 16.55 10.28
CA TYR A 104 0.74 15.68 11.03
C TYR A 104 2.07 15.51 10.29
N CYS A 105 3.09 15.03 11.00
CA CYS A 105 4.37 14.64 10.38
C CYS A 105 4.23 13.24 9.75
N ILE A 106 4.30 13.16 8.42
CA ILE A 106 4.16 11.89 7.68
C ILE A 106 5.26 10.89 8.04
N MET A 107 6.50 11.35 8.18
CA MET A 107 7.63 10.49 8.52
C MET A 107 7.44 9.83 9.89
N LEU A 108 7.03 10.63 10.88
CA LEU A 108 6.77 10.12 12.23
C LEU A 108 5.58 9.16 12.27
N ALA A 109 4.50 9.46 11.52
CA ALA A 109 3.32 8.61 11.45
C ALA A 109 3.65 7.24 10.84
N LEU A 110 4.41 7.21 9.73
CA LEU A 110 4.82 5.97 9.08
C LEU A 110 5.81 5.19 9.94
N TYR A 111 6.76 5.86 10.59
CA TYR A 111 7.71 5.21 11.49
C TYR A 111 7.00 4.60 12.72
N ASN A 112 6.05 5.30 13.31
CA ASN A 112 5.25 4.75 14.41
C ASN A 112 4.46 3.53 13.99
N ALA A 113 3.82 3.56 12.82
CA ALA A 113 3.09 2.42 12.28
C ALA A 113 4.04 1.23 12.05
N PHE A 114 5.19 1.45 11.42
CA PHE A 114 6.23 0.44 11.23
C PHE A 114 6.68 -0.23 12.55
N LYS A 115 6.76 0.54 13.64
CA LYS A 115 7.07 0.07 15.00
C LYS A 115 5.85 -0.49 15.77
N GLY A 116 4.73 -0.77 15.12
CA GLY A 116 3.54 -1.32 15.74
C GLY A 116 2.70 -0.32 16.55
N LYS A 117 3.11 0.96 16.60
CA LYS A 117 2.40 2.02 17.35
C LYS A 117 1.29 2.62 16.50
N LEU A 118 0.31 1.81 16.13
CA LEU A 118 -0.77 2.14 15.20
C LEU A 118 -1.67 3.28 15.67
N GLN A 119 -1.79 3.49 16.99
CA GLN A 119 -2.48 4.65 17.55
C GLN A 119 -1.82 5.99 17.21
N ASN A 120 -0.56 6.00 16.75
CA ASN A 120 0.19 7.19 16.40
C ASN A 120 0.65 7.20 14.93
N GLY A 121 0.09 6.30 14.12
CA GLY A 121 0.44 6.17 12.72
C GLY A 121 -0.62 5.43 11.91
N TYR A 122 -0.34 5.24 10.64
CA TYR A 122 -1.22 4.54 9.71
C TYR A 122 -0.42 3.80 8.64
N ALA A 123 -1.08 2.84 7.98
CA ALA A 123 -0.49 2.04 6.92
C ALA A 123 -0.98 2.51 5.55
N PHE A 124 -0.04 2.88 4.65
CA PHE A 124 -0.36 3.06 3.24
C PHE A 124 -0.62 1.72 2.57
N CYS A 125 -1.59 1.68 1.66
CA CYS A 125 -1.94 0.43 0.99
C CYS A 125 -2.42 0.61 -0.45
N GLY A 126 -2.46 -0.48 -1.20
CA GLY A 126 -3.18 -0.55 -2.47
C GLY A 126 -4.68 -0.70 -2.28
N ALA A 127 -5.47 -0.48 -3.34
CA ALA A 127 -6.93 -0.56 -3.31
C ALA A 127 -7.47 -1.92 -2.83
N ASN A 128 -6.70 -2.98 -3.03
CA ASN A 128 -7.09 -4.35 -2.72
C ASN A 128 -6.28 -4.94 -1.56
N ALA A 129 -5.78 -4.11 -0.65
CA ALA A 129 -4.99 -4.56 0.51
C ALA A 129 -5.76 -5.56 1.39
N TRP A 130 -7.08 -5.37 1.49
CA TRP A 130 -8.02 -6.23 2.22
C TRP A 130 -8.06 -7.69 1.76
N ARG A 131 -7.40 -8.02 0.63
CA ARG A 131 -7.30 -9.40 0.13
C ARG A 131 -6.08 -10.16 0.66
N ALA A 132 -5.30 -9.57 1.54
CA ALA A 132 -4.25 -10.28 2.24
C ALA A 132 -4.87 -11.27 3.23
N GLU A 133 -4.58 -12.55 3.07
CA GLU A 133 -5.20 -13.64 3.86
C GLU A 133 -4.25 -14.20 4.92
N LYS A 134 -2.95 -14.12 4.67
CA LYS A 134 -1.93 -14.72 5.54
C LYS A 134 -0.58 -14.06 5.39
N ILE A 135 0.27 -14.23 6.40
CA ILE A 135 1.71 -13.98 6.29
C ILE A 135 2.34 -15.20 5.63
N GLN A 136 3.22 -15.00 4.66
CA GLN A 136 3.89 -16.05 3.91
C GLN A 136 5.33 -15.64 3.59
N SER A 137 6.18 -16.57 3.20
CA SER A 137 7.52 -16.23 2.75
C SER A 137 7.50 -15.49 1.40
N VAL A 138 8.49 -14.62 1.15
CA VAL A 138 8.69 -14.00 -0.18
C VAL A 138 8.86 -15.07 -1.25
N ARG A 139 9.50 -16.18 -0.92
CA ARG A 139 9.66 -17.32 -1.82
C ARG A 139 8.31 -17.86 -2.29
N ASP A 140 7.40 -18.13 -1.34
CA ASP A 140 6.07 -18.67 -1.65
C ASP A 140 5.22 -17.64 -2.41
N LEU A 141 5.33 -16.36 -2.02
CA LEU A 141 4.69 -15.27 -2.74
C LEU A 141 5.15 -15.22 -4.20
N MET A 142 6.44 -15.31 -4.47
CA MET A 142 6.99 -15.28 -5.82
C MET A 142 6.59 -16.50 -6.63
N ALA A 143 6.54 -17.69 -6.02
CA ALA A 143 6.04 -18.90 -6.67
C ALA A 143 4.56 -18.73 -7.07
N ALA A 144 3.72 -18.26 -6.14
CA ALA A 144 2.31 -18.02 -6.42
C ALA A 144 2.09 -16.98 -7.55
N LEU A 145 2.88 -15.90 -7.57
CA LEU A 145 2.79 -14.88 -8.63
C LEU A 145 3.17 -15.45 -10.00
N ARG A 146 4.17 -16.33 -10.05
CA ARG A 146 4.58 -17.00 -11.29
C ARG A 146 3.50 -17.96 -11.77
N ASP A 147 2.98 -18.78 -10.88
CA ASP A 147 1.90 -19.72 -11.19
C ASP A 147 0.63 -18.99 -11.68
N GLU A 148 0.29 -17.86 -11.02
CA GLU A 148 -0.82 -17.01 -11.44
C GLU A 148 -0.61 -16.48 -12.87
N TYR A 149 0.59 -16.02 -13.21
CA TYR A 149 0.93 -15.52 -14.54
C TYR A 149 0.84 -16.62 -15.61
N ASP A 150 1.46 -17.78 -15.35
CA ASP A 150 1.52 -18.90 -16.29
C ASP A 150 0.12 -19.48 -16.56
N ASN A 151 -0.70 -19.62 -15.52
CA ASN A 151 -2.09 -20.10 -15.66
C ASN A 151 -2.96 -19.17 -16.52
N PHE A 152 -2.78 -17.83 -16.41
CA PHE A 152 -3.51 -16.89 -17.25
C PHE A 152 -3.03 -16.91 -18.69
N SER A 153 -1.73 -16.97 -18.91
CA SER A 153 -1.13 -17.12 -20.24
C SER A 153 -1.65 -18.37 -20.96
N LEU A 154 -1.75 -19.48 -20.25
CA LEU A 154 -2.26 -20.75 -20.79
C LEU A 154 -3.76 -20.66 -21.13
N LYS A 155 -4.58 -20.08 -20.25
CA LYS A 155 -6.01 -19.93 -20.49
C LYS A 155 -6.30 -19.08 -21.72
N GLU A 156 -5.58 -17.98 -21.90
CA GLU A 156 -5.77 -17.12 -23.08
C GLU A 156 -5.34 -17.81 -24.37
N LYS A 157 -4.25 -18.59 -24.36
CA LYS A 157 -3.83 -19.40 -25.51
C LYS A 157 -4.84 -20.48 -25.86
N LEU A 158 -5.54 -21.07 -24.88
CA LEU A 158 -6.49 -22.16 -25.11
C LEU A 158 -7.91 -21.68 -25.44
N PHE A 159 -8.34 -20.54 -24.90
CA PHE A 159 -9.74 -20.12 -24.99
C PHE A 159 -9.93 -18.75 -25.66
N GLY A 160 -8.86 -18.09 -26.11
CA GLY A 160 -8.90 -16.75 -26.70
C GLY A 160 -9.22 -15.64 -25.69
N ALA A 161 -8.81 -14.42 -26.01
CA ALA A 161 -9.22 -13.24 -25.25
C ALA A 161 -10.74 -13.03 -25.42
N ARG A 162 -11.48 -13.08 -24.32
CA ARG A 162 -12.89 -12.64 -24.28
C ARG A 162 -12.98 -11.18 -23.87
#